data_2aa7d05416b20032b7a4a1d6ef2184b6
#
_entry.id   2aa7d05416b20032b7a4a1d6ef2184b6
#
_cell.length_a   1.000
_cell.length_b   1.000
_cell.length_c   1.000
_cell.angle_alpha   90.00
_cell.angle_beta   90.00
_cell.angle_gamma   90.00
#
_symmetry.space_group_name_H-M   'P 1'
#
loop_
_entity.id
_entity.type
_entity.pdbx_description
1 polymer ?
#
loop_
_entity_poly.entity_id
_entity_poly.type
_entity_poly.pdbx_seq_one_letter_code
_entity_poly.pdbx_strand_id
1 'polypeptide(L)'
;MKLTMEVADRVDKALARFFPEAGRRQLSALFDAGAVRVNGKRARKGDRVAIGDTVELAREPVHGEALRPAPDPDVPLTVLVERSELVVVAKPAGIPSQPLRAGELGTIANAIAARYPECVAIGDDPRDGGLVHRLDIGTSGALVVARTIETYHALREAFGAGQISKHYLAITDGQPVARECDAPLAQRGKRVAIDHAEGLAAYTQIELERSSPDHALVRCIAQTGRMHQVRAHLAHVGAPITGDTLYGGAPLAGHDGFFLHAASIALPLGADKLVAEAPLPDRFTRALVACALS
;
A
#
# COMPACT_ATOMS: atom_id res chain seq x y z
N MET A 1 -28.87 14.28 -4.72
CA MET A 1 -28.72 14.53 -6.19
C MET A 1 -29.58 13.55 -6.97
N LYS A 2 -30.14 13.97 -8.11
CA LYS A 2 -30.91 13.12 -9.03
C LYS A 2 -30.20 13.05 -10.37
N LEU A 3 -30.10 11.87 -10.95
CA LEU A 3 -29.49 11.58 -12.24
C LEU A 3 -30.49 10.83 -13.12
N THR A 4 -30.63 11.25 -14.37
CA THR A 4 -31.41 10.49 -15.34
C THR A 4 -30.51 9.60 -16.16
N MET A 5 -30.85 8.32 -16.27
CA MET A 5 -30.02 7.34 -16.95
C MET A 5 -30.17 7.46 -18.48
N GLU A 6 -29.02 7.60 -19.15
CA GLU A 6 -28.96 7.70 -20.62
C GLU A 6 -28.70 6.36 -21.29
N VAL A 7 -28.24 5.36 -20.50
CA VAL A 7 -27.88 4.02 -20.99
C VAL A 7 -28.43 2.97 -20.04
N ALA A 8 -28.99 1.91 -20.60
CA ALA A 8 -29.37 0.73 -19.81
C ALA A 8 -28.13 -0.07 -19.40
N ASP A 9 -27.88 -0.20 -18.09
CA ASP A 9 -26.74 -0.95 -17.53
C ASP A 9 -27.04 -1.36 -16.08
N ARG A 10 -26.06 -1.94 -15.41
CA ARG A 10 -26.09 -2.08 -13.96
C ARG A 10 -25.91 -0.70 -13.31
N VAL A 11 -26.67 -0.43 -12.25
CA VAL A 11 -26.66 0.87 -11.57
C VAL A 11 -25.27 1.27 -11.06
N ASP A 12 -24.45 0.31 -10.61
CA ASP A 12 -23.08 0.57 -10.16
C ASP A 12 -22.15 0.98 -11.33
N LYS A 13 -22.35 0.42 -12.52
CA LYS A 13 -21.61 0.81 -13.73
C LYS A 13 -22.10 2.15 -14.28
N ALA A 14 -23.40 2.37 -14.24
CA ALA A 14 -23.98 3.65 -14.66
C ALA A 14 -23.45 4.78 -13.77
N LEU A 15 -23.45 4.61 -12.44
CA LEU A 15 -22.87 5.59 -11.52
C LEU A 15 -21.38 5.84 -11.75
N ALA A 16 -20.59 4.81 -12.10
CA ALA A 16 -19.17 4.99 -12.40
C ALA A 16 -18.91 5.87 -13.64
N ARG A 17 -19.86 5.95 -14.57
CA ARG A 17 -19.78 6.88 -15.73
C ARG A 17 -20.10 8.32 -15.35
N PHE A 18 -21.03 8.53 -14.42
CA PHE A 18 -21.36 9.87 -13.91
C PHE A 18 -20.30 10.42 -12.96
N PHE A 19 -19.56 9.52 -12.28
CA PHE A 19 -18.52 9.86 -11.32
C PHE A 19 -17.23 9.13 -11.65
N PRO A 20 -16.55 9.49 -12.75
CA PRO A 20 -15.31 8.82 -13.17
C PRO A 20 -14.20 8.94 -12.12
N GLU A 21 -14.20 10.04 -11.35
CA GLU A 21 -13.26 10.30 -10.25
C GLU A 21 -13.57 9.49 -8.97
N ALA A 22 -14.76 8.88 -8.87
CA ALA A 22 -15.14 8.11 -7.69
C ALA A 22 -14.65 6.66 -7.80
N GLY A 23 -13.77 6.25 -6.92
CA GLY A 23 -13.26 4.88 -6.87
C GLY A 23 -14.39 3.85 -6.64
N ARG A 24 -14.23 2.64 -7.18
CA ARG A 24 -15.23 1.54 -7.07
C ARG A 24 -15.69 1.27 -5.62
N ARG A 25 -14.80 1.43 -4.63
CA ARG A 25 -15.13 1.25 -3.20
C ARG A 25 -16.05 2.37 -2.69
N GLN A 26 -15.85 3.60 -3.13
CA GLN A 26 -16.69 4.74 -2.75
C GLN A 26 -18.11 4.57 -3.29
N LEU A 27 -18.23 4.21 -4.57
CA LEU A 27 -19.54 3.91 -5.16
C LEU A 27 -20.20 2.72 -4.46
N SER A 28 -19.46 1.66 -4.13
CA SER A 28 -20.00 0.52 -3.37
C SER A 28 -20.52 0.93 -2.00
N ALA A 29 -19.80 1.81 -1.28
CA ALA A 29 -20.20 2.29 0.03
C ALA A 29 -21.52 3.10 0.02
N LEU A 30 -21.91 3.68 -1.11
CA LEU A 30 -23.22 4.33 -1.26
C LEU A 30 -24.36 3.30 -1.23
N PHE A 31 -24.17 2.14 -1.86
CA PHE A 31 -25.13 1.04 -1.82
C PHE A 31 -25.23 0.41 -0.44
N ASP A 32 -24.10 0.16 0.20
CA ASP A 32 -24.01 -0.41 1.55
C ASP A 32 -24.72 0.50 2.57
N ALA A 33 -24.55 1.81 2.44
CA ALA A 33 -25.21 2.82 3.25
C ALA A 33 -26.70 3.04 2.88
N GLY A 34 -27.22 2.36 1.84
CA GLY A 34 -28.59 2.57 1.36
C GLY A 34 -28.86 3.97 0.79
N ALA A 35 -27.78 4.66 0.36
CA ALA A 35 -27.84 6.01 -0.16
C ALA A 35 -28.23 6.10 -1.65
N VAL A 36 -28.44 4.96 -2.33
CA VAL A 36 -28.81 4.89 -3.74
C VAL A 36 -30.25 4.43 -3.88
N ARG A 37 -31.06 5.18 -4.62
CA ARG A 37 -32.43 4.83 -4.99
C ARG A 37 -32.61 4.89 -6.49
N VAL A 38 -33.35 3.96 -7.06
CA VAL A 38 -33.78 3.96 -8.46
C VAL A 38 -35.30 4.10 -8.47
N ASN A 39 -35.81 5.15 -9.11
CA ASN A 39 -37.24 5.48 -9.16
C ASN A 39 -37.88 5.46 -7.74
N GLY A 40 -37.16 6.06 -6.76
CA GLY A 40 -37.61 6.15 -5.38
C GLY A 40 -37.41 4.89 -4.52
N LYS A 41 -37.05 3.72 -5.10
CA LYS A 41 -36.80 2.47 -4.38
C LYS A 41 -35.31 2.29 -4.09
N ARG A 42 -34.95 1.79 -2.89
CA ARG A 42 -33.58 1.46 -2.53
C ARG A 42 -32.99 0.46 -3.51
N ALA A 43 -31.85 0.79 -4.09
CA ALA A 43 -31.14 -0.02 -5.08
C ALA A 43 -30.00 -0.83 -4.43
N ARG A 44 -29.75 -2.03 -4.98
CA ARG A 44 -28.57 -2.85 -4.69
C ARG A 44 -27.54 -2.67 -5.82
N LYS A 45 -26.28 -2.85 -5.52
CA LYS A 45 -25.15 -2.66 -6.44
C LYS A 45 -25.33 -3.36 -7.81
N GLY A 46 -25.99 -4.52 -7.84
CA GLY A 46 -26.20 -5.31 -9.07
C GLY A 46 -27.49 -5.00 -9.83
N ASP A 47 -28.37 -4.16 -9.29
CA ASP A 47 -29.66 -3.85 -9.92
C ASP A 47 -29.44 -3.18 -11.30
N ARG A 48 -30.39 -3.40 -12.23
CA ARG A 48 -30.36 -2.81 -13.56
C ARG A 48 -31.18 -1.54 -13.60
N VAL A 49 -30.71 -0.58 -14.38
CA VAL A 49 -31.42 0.63 -14.75
C VAL A 49 -31.69 0.64 -16.24
N ALA A 50 -32.83 1.21 -16.64
CA ALA A 50 -33.21 1.45 -18.02
C ALA A 50 -32.94 2.93 -18.37
N ILE A 51 -32.94 3.21 -19.68
CA ILE A 51 -32.93 4.60 -20.19
C ILE A 51 -34.17 5.33 -19.65
N GLY A 52 -33.96 6.52 -19.10
CA GLY A 52 -35.01 7.34 -18.51
C GLY A 52 -35.26 7.07 -17.01
N ASP A 53 -34.69 6.02 -16.44
CA ASP A 53 -34.77 5.80 -15.00
C ASP A 53 -34.09 6.94 -14.23
N THR A 54 -34.66 7.28 -13.07
CA THR A 54 -34.07 8.27 -12.16
C THR A 54 -33.31 7.58 -11.05
N VAL A 55 -32.00 7.86 -10.94
CA VAL A 55 -31.17 7.44 -9.83
C VAL A 55 -30.99 8.62 -8.87
N GLU A 56 -31.40 8.40 -7.62
CA GLU A 56 -31.28 9.39 -6.54
C GLU A 56 -30.15 8.97 -5.60
N LEU A 57 -29.25 9.92 -5.33
CA LEU A 57 -28.19 9.77 -4.34
C LEU A 57 -28.49 10.65 -3.13
N ALA A 58 -28.58 10.06 -1.94
CA ALA A 58 -28.77 10.77 -0.67
C ALA A 58 -27.52 11.63 -0.31
N ARG A 59 -26.35 11.24 -0.82
CA ARG A 59 -25.10 11.99 -0.74
C ARG A 59 -24.33 11.78 -2.03
N GLU A 60 -23.57 12.77 -2.43
CA GLU A 60 -22.64 12.64 -3.56
C GLU A 60 -21.44 11.78 -3.20
N PRO A 61 -20.85 11.07 -4.18
CA PRO A 61 -19.50 10.49 -3.99
C PRO A 61 -18.55 11.65 -3.65
N VAL A 62 -17.58 11.36 -2.81
CA VAL A 62 -16.55 12.35 -2.48
C VAL A 62 -15.78 12.68 -3.74
N HIS A 63 -15.67 13.96 -4.11
CA HIS A 63 -14.90 14.38 -5.28
C HIS A 63 -13.43 14.02 -5.10
N GLY A 64 -12.75 13.66 -6.19
CA GLY A 64 -11.35 13.22 -6.17
C GLY A 64 -10.43 14.20 -5.45
N GLU A 65 -10.63 15.52 -5.61
CA GLU A 65 -9.85 16.54 -4.91
C GLU A 65 -9.96 16.47 -3.38
N ALA A 66 -11.13 16.12 -2.84
CA ALA A 66 -11.31 15.98 -1.39
C ALA A 66 -10.58 14.74 -0.80
N LEU A 67 -10.07 13.85 -1.65
CA LEU A 67 -9.26 12.71 -1.25
C LEU A 67 -7.76 13.02 -1.24
N ARG A 68 -7.35 14.17 -1.78
CA ARG A 68 -5.96 14.59 -1.75
C ARG A 68 -5.48 14.73 -0.31
N PRO A 69 -4.23 14.34 -0.01
CA PRO A 69 -3.67 14.47 1.31
C PRO A 69 -3.69 15.94 1.76
N ALA A 70 -4.39 16.24 2.83
CA ALA A 70 -4.30 17.54 3.48
C ALA A 70 -2.96 17.64 4.22
N PRO A 71 -2.33 18.82 4.29
CA PRO A 71 -1.08 19.02 5.03
C PRO A 71 -1.23 18.67 6.51
N ASP A 72 -0.30 17.87 7.05
CA ASP A 72 -0.20 17.52 8.47
C ASP A 72 1.27 17.57 8.92
N PRO A 73 1.72 18.70 9.47
CA PRO A 73 3.11 18.88 9.92
C PRO A 73 3.46 18.11 11.19
N ASP A 74 2.47 17.57 11.91
CA ASP A 74 2.67 16.83 13.16
C ASP A 74 3.13 15.37 12.89
N VAL A 75 2.94 14.88 11.66
CA VAL A 75 3.44 13.56 11.27
C VAL A 75 4.96 13.61 11.03
N PRO A 76 5.75 12.80 11.75
CA PRO A 76 7.20 12.83 11.61
C PRO A 76 7.63 12.38 10.20
N LEU A 77 8.50 13.17 9.57
CA LEU A 77 9.02 12.92 8.23
C LEU A 77 10.55 13.00 8.23
N THR A 78 11.20 11.85 8.14
CA THR A 78 12.66 11.77 7.98
C THR A 78 12.99 11.60 6.51
N VAL A 79 13.73 12.56 5.94
CA VAL A 79 14.18 12.53 4.55
C VAL A 79 15.51 11.79 4.45
N LEU A 80 15.59 10.79 3.58
CA LEU A 80 16.79 10.00 3.31
C LEU A 80 17.55 10.56 2.10
N VAL A 81 16.83 10.92 1.06
CA VAL A 81 17.38 11.51 -0.17
C VAL A 81 16.43 12.61 -0.63
N GLU A 82 16.98 13.75 -1.01
CA GLU A 82 16.23 14.86 -1.59
C GLU A 82 16.84 15.28 -2.93
N ARG A 83 16.03 15.31 -3.97
CA ARG A 83 16.33 15.77 -5.33
C ARG A 83 15.22 16.70 -5.81
N SER A 84 15.46 17.37 -6.92
CA SER A 84 14.44 18.22 -7.55
C SER A 84 13.24 17.44 -8.03
N GLU A 85 13.46 16.21 -8.52
CA GLU A 85 12.44 15.36 -9.16
C GLU A 85 11.82 14.33 -8.22
N LEU A 86 12.46 13.97 -7.10
CA LEU A 86 11.97 12.99 -6.14
C LEU A 86 12.51 13.20 -4.73
N VAL A 87 11.83 12.63 -3.75
CA VAL A 87 12.32 12.48 -2.39
C VAL A 87 12.15 11.04 -1.93
N VAL A 88 13.11 10.51 -1.17
CA VAL A 88 12.97 9.23 -0.46
C VAL A 88 12.90 9.52 1.02
N VAL A 89 11.91 8.97 1.68
CA VAL A 89 11.65 9.19 3.11
C VAL A 89 11.69 7.88 3.88
N ALA A 90 12.05 7.92 5.16
CA ALA A 90 11.94 6.80 6.08
C ALA A 90 10.55 6.80 6.72
N LYS A 91 9.69 5.89 6.29
CA LYS A 91 8.38 5.70 6.92
C LYS A 91 8.54 4.96 8.25
N PRO A 92 8.06 5.46 9.38
CA PRO A 92 7.99 4.68 10.61
C PRO A 92 6.92 3.59 10.53
N ALA A 93 7.06 2.54 11.35
CA ALA A 93 5.99 1.57 11.55
C ALA A 93 4.82 2.20 12.32
N GLY A 94 3.60 1.77 12.05
CA GLY A 94 2.39 2.29 12.69
C GLY A 94 1.72 3.44 11.94
N ILE A 95 2.43 4.13 11.04
CA ILE A 95 1.88 5.23 10.23
C ILE A 95 1.48 4.72 8.86
N PRO A 96 0.24 4.98 8.38
CA PRO A 96 -0.18 4.66 7.01
C PRO A 96 0.62 5.43 5.96
N SER A 97 0.81 4.86 4.77
CA SER A 97 1.46 5.58 3.66
C SER A 97 0.58 6.70 3.13
N GLN A 98 -0.72 6.45 2.95
CA GLN A 98 -1.68 7.39 2.33
C GLN A 98 -3.04 7.34 3.04
N PRO A 99 -3.87 8.40 2.94
CA PRO A 99 -5.21 8.42 3.50
C PRO A 99 -6.13 7.45 2.77
N LEU A 100 -7.09 6.87 3.48
CA LEU A 100 -8.16 6.04 2.90
C LEU A 100 -9.45 6.82 2.69
N ARG A 101 -9.61 7.94 3.42
CA ARG A 101 -10.84 8.76 3.45
C ARG A 101 -10.49 10.22 3.23
N ALA A 102 -11.48 10.99 2.72
CA ALA A 102 -11.36 12.43 2.65
C ALA A 102 -11.12 13.04 4.04
N GLY A 103 -10.19 13.96 4.12
CA GLY A 103 -9.84 14.66 5.36
C GLY A 103 -9.11 13.81 6.41
N GLU A 104 -8.74 12.57 6.08
CA GLU A 104 -7.93 11.73 6.99
C GLU A 104 -6.52 12.32 7.11
N LEU A 105 -6.07 12.52 8.34
CA LEU A 105 -4.74 12.97 8.71
C LEU A 105 -3.90 11.82 9.28
N GLY A 106 -2.65 12.10 9.63
CA GLY A 106 -1.77 11.13 10.28
C GLY A 106 -1.10 10.14 9.32
N THR A 107 -1.01 10.43 8.02
CA THR A 107 -0.33 9.58 7.04
C THR A 107 0.95 10.22 6.52
N ILE A 108 1.85 9.42 5.92
CA ILE A 108 3.06 9.96 5.29
C ILE A 108 2.71 10.93 4.14
N ALA A 109 1.66 10.66 3.37
CA ALA A 109 1.22 11.56 2.32
C ALA A 109 0.78 12.94 2.88
N ASN A 110 0.22 12.99 4.09
CA ASN A 110 -0.10 14.26 4.75
C ASN A 110 1.18 15.02 5.19
N ALA A 111 2.19 14.32 5.70
CA ALA A 111 3.50 14.91 6.02
C ALA A 111 4.21 15.43 4.76
N ILE A 112 4.12 14.68 3.65
CA ILE A 112 4.64 15.10 2.34
C ILE A 112 3.89 16.36 1.87
N ALA A 113 2.56 16.39 1.95
CA ALA A 113 1.76 17.56 1.57
C ALA A 113 2.14 18.82 2.39
N ALA A 114 2.53 18.66 3.65
CA ALA A 114 2.97 19.78 4.49
C ALA A 114 4.37 20.31 4.09
N ARG A 115 5.31 19.42 3.75
CA ARG A 115 6.70 19.78 3.44
C ARG A 115 6.95 20.04 1.94
N TYR A 116 6.24 19.33 1.07
CA TYR A 116 6.37 19.34 -0.39
C TYR A 116 4.99 19.51 -1.03
N PRO A 117 4.38 20.71 -0.92
CA PRO A 117 3.00 20.93 -1.36
C PRO A 117 2.79 20.67 -2.88
N GLU A 118 3.86 20.76 -3.68
CA GLU A 118 3.83 20.40 -5.10
C GLU A 118 3.44 18.94 -5.36
N CYS A 119 3.68 18.04 -4.39
CA CYS A 119 3.38 16.62 -4.53
C CYS A 119 1.88 16.30 -4.44
N VAL A 120 1.08 17.17 -3.83
CA VAL A 120 -0.35 16.92 -3.53
C VAL A 120 -1.17 16.54 -4.76
N ALA A 121 -0.85 17.14 -5.92
CA ALA A 121 -1.56 16.89 -7.17
C ALA A 121 -0.92 15.77 -8.02
N ILE A 122 0.19 15.17 -7.57
CA ILE A 122 0.93 14.16 -8.33
C ILE A 122 0.42 12.77 -7.99
N GLY A 123 -0.02 12.02 -9.00
CA GLY A 123 -0.47 10.63 -8.90
C GLY A 123 -1.67 10.34 -9.78
N ASP A 124 -1.89 9.04 -10.06
CA ASP A 124 -3.06 8.54 -10.80
C ASP A 124 -4.30 8.45 -9.88
N ASP A 125 -4.08 8.20 -8.59
CA ASP A 125 -5.11 8.28 -7.55
C ASP A 125 -4.91 9.58 -6.77
N PRO A 126 -5.96 10.37 -6.53
CA PRO A 126 -5.86 11.62 -5.76
C PRO A 126 -5.19 11.48 -4.38
N ARG A 127 -5.21 10.27 -3.80
CA ARG A 127 -4.59 9.98 -2.51
C ARG A 127 -3.09 9.75 -2.56
N ASP A 128 -2.51 9.63 -3.77
CA ASP A 128 -1.10 9.28 -3.91
C ASP A 128 -0.18 10.38 -3.36
N GLY A 129 -0.47 11.66 -3.62
CA GLY A 129 0.34 12.76 -3.10
C GLY A 129 1.82 12.58 -3.46
N GLY A 130 2.12 12.17 -4.70
CA GLY A 130 3.45 11.85 -5.19
C GLY A 130 3.97 10.45 -4.85
N LEU A 131 3.30 9.67 -4.00
CA LEU A 131 3.73 8.31 -3.64
C LEU A 131 3.68 7.37 -4.84
N VAL A 132 4.81 6.84 -5.27
CA VAL A 132 4.89 5.90 -6.40
C VAL A 132 4.67 4.45 -6.00
N HIS A 133 4.76 4.16 -4.70
CA HIS A 133 4.44 2.87 -4.08
C HIS A 133 4.00 3.09 -2.63
N ARG A 134 3.65 2.02 -1.96
CA ARG A 134 3.25 2.09 -0.54
C ARG A 134 3.87 0.95 0.27
N LEU A 135 4.01 1.18 1.56
CA LEU A 135 4.34 0.19 2.57
C LEU A 135 3.11 -0.06 3.46
N ASP A 136 2.99 -1.26 4.00
CA ASP A 136 1.96 -1.58 4.99
C ASP A 136 2.11 -0.69 6.23
N ILE A 137 1.03 -0.49 7.00
CA ILE A 137 1.04 0.34 8.21
C ILE A 137 2.16 -0.10 9.16
N GLY A 138 2.29 -1.40 9.42
CA GLY A 138 3.29 -1.95 10.33
C GLY A 138 4.71 -2.05 9.74
N THR A 139 4.89 -1.87 8.43
CA THR A 139 6.20 -1.88 7.77
C THR A 139 6.87 -0.53 7.88
N SER A 140 8.13 -0.50 8.33
CA SER A 140 8.98 0.69 8.30
C SER A 140 9.94 0.69 7.12
N GLY A 141 10.59 1.83 6.82
CA GLY A 141 11.68 1.90 5.86
C GLY A 141 11.47 2.84 4.69
N ALA A 142 12.25 2.67 3.63
CA ALA A 142 12.35 3.57 2.49
C ALA A 142 11.06 3.61 1.65
N LEU A 143 10.55 4.81 1.44
CA LEU A 143 9.34 5.11 0.67
C LEU A 143 9.65 6.24 -0.31
N VAL A 144 9.34 6.04 -1.59
CA VAL A 144 9.68 6.96 -2.69
C VAL A 144 8.49 7.84 -3.03
N VAL A 145 8.76 9.12 -3.21
CA VAL A 145 7.80 10.15 -3.57
C VAL A 145 8.32 10.92 -4.78
N ALA A 146 7.54 11.01 -5.82
CA ALA A 146 7.85 11.85 -6.98
C ALA A 146 7.42 13.30 -6.71
N ARG A 147 8.25 14.26 -7.14
CA ARG A 147 7.97 15.69 -7.05
C ARG A 147 7.53 16.30 -8.38
N THR A 148 7.53 15.49 -9.45
CA THR A 148 6.97 15.86 -10.77
C THR A 148 6.14 14.71 -11.32
N ILE A 149 5.19 15.03 -12.19
CA ILE A 149 4.29 14.02 -12.78
C ILE A 149 5.06 13.10 -13.74
N GLU A 150 6.07 13.62 -14.44
CA GLU A 150 6.91 12.85 -15.34
C GLU A 150 7.70 11.80 -14.57
N THR A 151 8.29 12.17 -13.43
CA THR A 151 9.02 11.26 -12.55
C THR A 151 8.08 10.23 -11.93
N TYR A 152 6.85 10.63 -11.57
CA TYR A 152 5.84 9.70 -11.07
C TYR A 152 5.57 8.60 -12.10
N HIS A 153 5.25 8.94 -13.34
CA HIS A 153 4.95 7.96 -14.38
C HIS A 153 6.17 7.09 -14.72
N ALA A 154 7.35 7.68 -14.87
CA ALA A 154 8.58 6.93 -15.14
C ALA A 154 8.89 5.90 -14.02
N LEU A 155 8.75 6.28 -12.75
CA LEU A 155 8.95 5.37 -11.63
C LEU A 155 7.85 4.31 -11.55
N ARG A 156 6.59 4.65 -11.82
CA ARG A 156 5.48 3.67 -11.87
C ARG A 156 5.70 2.63 -12.96
N GLU A 157 6.18 3.04 -14.13
CA GLU A 157 6.58 2.12 -15.21
C GLU A 157 7.75 1.23 -14.78
N ALA A 158 8.80 1.79 -14.19
CA ALA A 158 9.95 1.05 -13.67
C ALA A 158 9.55 0.03 -12.58
N PHE A 159 8.59 0.37 -11.69
CA PHE A 159 7.99 -0.57 -10.73
C PHE A 159 7.26 -1.71 -11.45
N GLY A 160 6.46 -1.39 -12.47
CA GLY A 160 5.72 -2.37 -13.28
C GLY A 160 6.63 -3.32 -14.05
N ALA A 161 7.76 -2.82 -14.57
CA ALA A 161 8.77 -3.56 -15.30
C ALA A 161 9.76 -4.35 -14.41
N GLY A 162 9.64 -4.26 -13.07
CA GLY A 162 10.54 -4.94 -12.14
C GLY A 162 11.97 -4.38 -12.11
N GLN A 163 12.18 -3.15 -12.58
CA GLN A 163 13.50 -2.51 -12.62
C GLN A 163 13.93 -1.90 -11.29
N ILE A 164 13.03 -1.86 -10.30
CA ILE A 164 13.28 -1.32 -8.97
C ILE A 164 13.56 -2.46 -8.01
N SER A 165 14.75 -2.46 -7.40
CA SER A 165 15.14 -3.44 -6.39
C SER A 165 14.75 -2.93 -5.00
N LYS A 166 14.00 -3.75 -4.27
CA LYS A 166 13.53 -3.48 -2.89
C LYS A 166 14.08 -4.55 -1.97
N HIS A 167 14.87 -4.13 -1.00
CA HIS A 167 15.45 -5.00 0.00
C HIS A 167 14.76 -4.79 1.35
N TYR A 168 14.28 -5.86 1.92
CA TYR A 168 13.64 -5.85 3.23
C TYR A 168 14.44 -6.67 4.22
N LEU A 169 14.42 -6.26 5.48
CA LEU A 169 14.84 -7.07 6.61
C LEU A 169 13.60 -7.49 7.39
N ALA A 170 13.53 -8.76 7.77
CA ALA A 170 12.45 -9.29 8.60
C ALA A 170 13.00 -10.18 9.71
N ILE A 171 12.37 -10.08 10.89
CA ILE A 171 12.57 -11.09 11.95
C ILE A 171 11.44 -12.10 11.78
N THR A 172 11.77 -13.39 11.71
CA THR A 172 10.82 -14.48 11.48
C THR A 172 10.80 -15.46 12.64
N ASP A 173 9.67 -16.12 12.84
CA ASP A 173 9.53 -17.26 13.75
C ASP A 173 10.08 -18.49 13.04
N GLY A 174 11.26 -18.95 13.48
CA GLY A 174 12.04 -19.99 12.81
C GLY A 174 12.72 -19.53 11.53
N GLN A 175 13.36 -20.49 10.86
CA GLN A 175 14.09 -20.27 9.61
C GLN A 175 13.24 -20.66 8.40
N PRO A 176 13.29 -19.88 7.30
CA PRO A 176 12.59 -20.27 6.07
C PRO A 176 13.16 -21.56 5.49
N VAL A 177 12.26 -22.45 5.04
CA VAL A 177 12.65 -23.73 4.42
C VAL A 177 13.09 -23.59 2.95
N ALA A 178 12.88 -22.41 2.37
CA ALA A 178 13.25 -22.11 0.99
C ALA A 178 13.97 -20.76 0.90
N ARG A 179 14.82 -20.61 -0.13
CA ARG A 179 15.57 -19.37 -0.42
C ARG A 179 14.88 -18.45 -1.40
N GLU A 180 13.74 -18.85 -1.92
CA GLU A 180 12.90 -18.06 -2.81
C GLU A 180 11.45 -18.52 -2.71
N CYS A 181 10.54 -17.67 -3.11
CA CYS A 181 9.12 -17.96 -3.24
C CYS A 181 8.56 -17.22 -4.44
N ASP A 182 7.99 -17.95 -5.39
CA ASP A 182 7.34 -17.46 -6.61
C ASP A 182 5.83 -17.72 -6.62
N ALA A 183 5.28 -18.11 -5.48
CA ALA A 183 3.87 -18.46 -5.32
C ALA A 183 2.97 -17.25 -5.64
N PRO A 184 1.99 -17.40 -6.56
CA PRO A 184 1.13 -16.28 -6.95
C PRO A 184 0.16 -15.89 -5.84
N LEU A 185 -0.14 -14.58 -5.77
CA LEU A 185 -0.88 -13.97 -4.67
C LEU A 185 -2.23 -13.41 -5.14
N ALA A 186 -3.33 -13.81 -4.49
CA ALA A 186 -4.65 -13.23 -4.67
C ALA A 186 -5.14 -12.54 -3.40
N GLN A 187 -5.78 -11.38 -3.57
CA GLN A 187 -6.38 -10.67 -2.44
C GLN A 187 -7.64 -11.40 -1.95
N ARG A 188 -7.68 -11.69 -0.66
CA ARG A 188 -8.81 -12.30 0.05
C ARG A 188 -9.20 -11.41 1.25
N GLY A 189 -10.08 -10.45 1.00
CA GLY A 189 -10.47 -9.46 2.02
C GLY A 189 -9.31 -8.53 2.44
N LYS A 190 -8.95 -8.59 3.73
CA LYS A 190 -7.85 -7.78 4.31
C LYS A 190 -6.46 -8.41 4.17
N ARG A 191 -6.36 -9.65 3.70
CA ARG A 191 -5.09 -10.36 3.49
C ARG A 191 -4.95 -10.82 2.05
N VAL A 192 -3.77 -11.29 1.68
CA VAL A 192 -3.55 -12.07 0.48
C VAL A 192 -3.34 -13.55 0.85
N ALA A 193 -3.61 -14.41 -0.10
CA ALA A 193 -3.35 -15.85 0.02
C ALA A 193 -2.64 -16.33 -1.25
N ILE A 194 -1.91 -17.44 -1.15
CA ILE A 194 -1.39 -18.16 -2.29
C ILE A 194 -2.59 -18.69 -3.10
N ASP A 195 -2.58 -18.44 -4.40
CA ASP A 195 -3.65 -18.86 -5.30
C ASP A 195 -3.08 -19.09 -6.70
N HIS A 196 -2.87 -20.34 -7.04
CA HIS A 196 -2.31 -20.74 -8.33
C HIS A 196 -3.28 -20.60 -9.52
N ALA A 197 -4.58 -20.40 -9.26
CA ALA A 197 -5.60 -20.26 -10.29
C ALA A 197 -5.84 -18.79 -10.70
N GLU A 198 -5.92 -17.90 -9.71
CA GLU A 198 -6.31 -16.49 -9.91
C GLU A 198 -5.27 -15.49 -9.38
N GLY A 199 -4.20 -15.99 -8.77
CA GLY A 199 -3.16 -15.15 -8.16
C GLY A 199 -2.31 -14.42 -9.21
N LEU A 200 -1.89 -13.21 -8.83
CA LEU A 200 -0.93 -12.44 -9.61
C LEU A 200 0.47 -12.94 -9.32
N ALA A 201 1.29 -13.08 -10.36
CA ALA A 201 2.70 -13.47 -10.23
C ALA A 201 3.42 -12.59 -9.22
N ALA A 202 4.15 -13.23 -8.32
CA ALA A 202 4.93 -12.59 -7.27
C ALA A 202 6.24 -13.36 -7.09
N TYR A 203 7.35 -12.66 -6.83
CA TYR A 203 8.64 -13.29 -6.61
C TYR A 203 9.39 -12.59 -5.49
N THR A 204 9.90 -13.38 -4.54
CA THR A 204 10.70 -12.93 -3.40
C THR A 204 11.88 -13.87 -3.20
N GLN A 205 13.09 -13.34 -3.31
CA GLN A 205 14.31 -14.03 -2.90
C GLN A 205 14.49 -13.85 -1.39
N ILE A 206 14.98 -14.89 -0.69
CA ILE A 206 15.10 -14.94 0.77
C ILE A 206 16.52 -15.38 1.12
N GLU A 207 17.22 -14.55 1.85
CA GLU A 207 18.57 -14.80 2.33
C GLU A 207 18.58 -14.82 3.86
N LEU A 208 19.12 -15.89 4.45
CA LEU A 208 19.29 -15.98 5.89
C LEU A 208 20.52 -15.16 6.29
N GLU A 209 20.30 -14.13 7.11
CA GLU A 209 21.38 -13.28 7.65
C GLU A 209 21.94 -13.84 8.98
N ARG A 210 21.03 -14.14 9.90
CA ARG A 210 21.33 -14.67 11.24
C ARG A 210 20.22 -15.59 11.70
N SER A 211 20.52 -16.47 12.63
CA SER A 211 19.51 -17.34 13.26
C SER A 211 19.79 -17.57 14.74
N SER A 212 18.75 -17.80 15.49
CA SER A 212 18.71 -18.31 16.85
C SER A 212 17.84 -19.57 16.89
N PRO A 213 17.67 -20.26 18.02
CA PRO A 213 16.83 -21.46 18.08
C PRO A 213 15.39 -21.23 17.60
N ASP A 214 14.79 -20.07 17.93
CA ASP A 214 13.37 -19.80 17.69
C ASP A 214 13.12 -18.75 16.60
N HIS A 215 14.13 -17.94 16.22
CA HIS A 215 13.97 -16.84 15.29
C HIS A 215 15.07 -16.79 14.24
N ALA A 216 14.79 -16.07 13.15
CA ALA A 216 15.81 -15.72 12.16
C ALA A 216 15.68 -14.25 11.74
N LEU A 217 16.82 -13.65 11.37
CA LEU A 217 16.89 -12.43 10.60
C LEU A 217 17.07 -12.81 9.14
N VAL A 218 16.15 -12.40 8.30
CA VAL A 218 16.19 -12.68 6.87
C VAL A 218 16.18 -11.39 6.05
N ARG A 219 16.92 -11.39 4.96
CA ARG A 219 16.85 -10.39 3.90
C ARG A 219 15.93 -10.90 2.82
N CYS A 220 14.95 -10.10 2.43
CA CYS A 220 14.07 -10.40 1.33
C CYS A 220 14.26 -9.40 0.19
N ILE A 221 14.45 -9.89 -1.04
CA ILE A 221 14.53 -9.06 -2.25
C ILE A 221 13.26 -9.29 -3.05
N ALA A 222 12.39 -8.27 -3.10
CA ALA A 222 11.11 -8.35 -3.78
C ALA A 222 11.19 -7.69 -5.16
N GLN A 223 11.16 -8.49 -6.21
CA GLN A 223 11.14 -8.00 -7.61
C GLN A 223 9.76 -7.46 -8.00
N THR A 224 8.70 -8.03 -7.46
CA THR A 224 7.31 -7.58 -7.64
C THR A 224 6.85 -6.76 -6.43
N GLY A 225 5.67 -6.13 -6.51
CA GLY A 225 5.12 -5.26 -5.45
C GLY A 225 3.67 -5.58 -5.10
N ARG A 226 3.33 -6.86 -4.85
CA ARG A 226 1.97 -7.24 -4.48
C ARG A 226 1.68 -6.88 -3.02
N MET A 227 0.41 -6.63 -2.73
CA MET A 227 -0.03 -6.36 -1.36
C MET A 227 0.44 -7.47 -0.42
N HIS A 228 1.04 -7.13 0.71
CA HIS A 228 1.54 -8.05 1.75
C HIS A 228 2.50 -9.15 1.23
N GLN A 229 3.15 -8.96 0.07
CA GLN A 229 3.90 -10.01 -0.62
C GLN A 229 4.93 -10.70 0.27
N VAL A 230 5.87 -9.95 0.86
CA VAL A 230 6.94 -10.50 1.70
C VAL A 230 6.35 -11.25 2.90
N ARG A 231 5.30 -10.71 3.52
CA ARG A 231 4.61 -11.31 4.67
C ARG A 231 3.97 -12.65 4.33
N ALA A 232 3.24 -12.71 3.21
CA ALA A 232 2.59 -13.94 2.74
C ALA A 232 3.61 -14.99 2.27
N HIS A 233 4.66 -14.59 1.57
CA HIS A 233 5.71 -15.49 1.11
C HIS A 233 6.51 -16.09 2.26
N LEU A 234 6.92 -15.28 3.26
CA LEU A 234 7.63 -15.80 4.43
C LEU A 234 6.76 -16.77 5.22
N ALA A 235 5.48 -16.48 5.41
CA ALA A 235 4.55 -17.42 6.04
C ALA A 235 4.39 -18.72 5.23
N HIS A 236 4.34 -18.63 3.89
CA HIS A 236 4.23 -19.78 3.00
C HIS A 236 5.44 -20.71 3.08
N VAL A 237 6.64 -20.15 3.23
CA VAL A 237 7.88 -20.95 3.40
C VAL A 237 8.15 -21.33 4.85
N GLY A 238 7.14 -21.31 5.72
CA GLY A 238 7.18 -21.80 7.08
C GLY A 238 7.90 -20.90 8.09
N ALA A 239 8.17 -19.65 7.74
CA ALA A 239 8.84 -18.67 8.60
C ALA A 239 8.05 -17.35 8.65
N PRO A 240 6.84 -17.31 9.25
CA PRO A 240 6.05 -16.11 9.36
C PRO A 240 6.82 -15.01 10.11
N ILE A 241 6.56 -13.76 9.77
CA ILE A 241 7.22 -12.63 10.42
C ILE A 241 6.79 -12.55 11.88
N THR A 242 7.73 -12.49 12.80
CA THR A 242 7.47 -12.34 14.25
C THR A 242 6.58 -11.12 14.50
N GLY A 243 5.47 -11.33 15.23
CA GLY A 243 4.45 -10.32 15.51
C GLY A 243 3.38 -10.17 14.42
N ASP A 244 3.50 -10.86 13.29
CA ASP A 244 2.51 -10.80 12.20
C ASP A 244 1.39 -11.81 12.40
N THR A 245 0.50 -11.54 13.33
CA THR A 245 -0.62 -12.42 13.67
C THR A 245 -1.58 -12.68 12.51
N LEU A 246 -1.63 -11.79 11.51
CA LEU A 246 -2.45 -11.99 10.31
C LEU A 246 -1.95 -13.16 9.45
N TYR A 247 -0.64 -13.44 9.49
CA TYR A 247 0.03 -14.50 8.74
C TYR A 247 0.63 -15.59 9.63
N GLY A 248 0.24 -15.65 10.91
CA GLY A 248 0.61 -16.74 11.81
C GLY A 248 1.87 -16.49 12.62
N GLY A 249 2.46 -15.29 12.57
CA GLY A 249 3.60 -14.93 13.42
C GLY A 249 3.19 -14.72 14.87
N ALA A 250 4.00 -15.22 15.78
CA ALA A 250 3.78 -15.10 17.22
C ALA A 250 4.08 -13.68 17.72
N PRO A 251 3.26 -13.11 18.63
CA PRO A 251 3.58 -11.85 19.27
C PRO A 251 4.92 -11.93 20.03
N LEU A 252 5.77 -10.91 19.92
CA LEU A 252 7.01 -10.81 20.69
C LEU A 252 6.74 -10.03 21.98
N ALA A 253 7.02 -10.63 23.13
CA ALA A 253 6.76 -10.03 24.44
C ALA A 253 7.45 -8.67 24.59
N GLY A 254 6.69 -7.67 25.04
CA GLY A 254 7.18 -6.28 25.20
C GLY A 254 7.33 -5.49 23.90
N HIS A 255 6.82 -6.02 22.77
CA HIS A 255 6.88 -5.36 21.47
C HIS A 255 5.53 -5.40 20.75
N ASP A 256 5.17 -4.31 20.08
CA ASP A 256 3.95 -4.21 19.32
C ASP A 256 4.18 -4.43 17.81
N GLY A 257 3.21 -5.09 17.14
CA GLY A 257 3.19 -5.31 15.70
C GLY A 257 4.32 -6.22 15.22
N PHE A 258 4.51 -6.26 13.91
CA PHE A 258 5.46 -7.16 13.25
C PHE A 258 6.77 -6.45 12.83
N PHE A 259 7.82 -7.23 12.55
CA PHE A 259 9.16 -6.73 12.26
C PHE A 259 9.52 -6.94 10.79
N LEU A 260 9.04 -6.00 9.95
CA LEU A 260 9.39 -5.88 8.54
C LEU A 260 9.88 -4.46 8.26
N HIS A 261 11.04 -4.33 7.65
CA HIS A 261 11.68 -3.06 7.36
C HIS A 261 12.17 -3.01 5.91
N ALA A 262 11.71 -2.04 5.13
CA ALA A 262 12.21 -1.75 3.79
C ALA A 262 13.58 -1.05 3.92
N ALA A 263 14.63 -1.86 4.05
CA ALA A 263 15.97 -1.39 4.40
C ALA A 263 16.64 -0.57 3.29
N SER A 264 16.40 -0.93 2.03
CA SER A 264 16.88 -0.13 0.91
C SER A 264 16.00 -0.27 -0.33
N ILE A 265 16.08 0.76 -1.17
CA ILE A 265 15.46 0.78 -2.48
C ILE A 265 16.46 1.32 -3.50
N ALA A 266 16.52 0.67 -4.66
CA ALA A 266 17.35 1.09 -5.76
C ALA A 266 16.49 1.32 -7.00
N LEU A 267 16.54 2.52 -7.54
CA LEU A 267 15.73 2.98 -8.68
C LEU A 267 16.60 3.44 -9.83
N PRO A 268 16.17 3.26 -11.08
CA PRO A 268 16.78 3.95 -12.23
C PRO A 268 16.51 5.45 -12.12
N LEU A 269 17.52 6.28 -12.38
CA LEU A 269 17.40 7.73 -12.41
C LEU A 269 18.24 8.27 -13.61
N GLY A 270 17.58 8.43 -14.76
CA GLY A 270 18.27 8.72 -16.01
C GLY A 270 19.23 7.59 -16.40
N ALA A 271 20.51 7.92 -16.62
CA ALA A 271 21.58 6.96 -16.92
C ALA A 271 22.16 6.31 -15.64
N ASP A 272 21.84 6.85 -14.46
CA ASP A 272 22.38 6.43 -13.17
C ASP A 272 21.40 5.55 -12.39
N LYS A 273 21.87 5.02 -11.26
CA LYS A 273 21.08 4.30 -10.29
C LYS A 273 21.13 5.02 -8.94
N LEU A 274 19.96 5.41 -8.45
CA LEU A 274 19.83 5.95 -7.09
C LEU A 274 19.61 4.80 -6.13
N VAL A 275 20.42 4.73 -5.08
CA VAL A 275 20.21 3.82 -3.95
C VAL A 275 19.93 4.66 -2.70
N ALA A 276 18.81 4.35 -2.03
CA ALA A 276 18.47 4.96 -0.75
C ALA A 276 18.37 3.87 0.31
N GLU A 277 19.02 4.09 1.45
CA GLU A 277 19.02 3.19 2.60
C GLU A 277 18.28 3.83 3.77
N ALA A 278 17.40 3.08 4.40
CA ALA A 278 16.70 3.50 5.60
C ALA A 278 17.37 2.86 6.83
N PRO A 279 17.74 3.65 7.84
CA PRO A 279 18.33 3.10 9.06
C PRO A 279 17.31 2.26 9.81
N LEU A 280 17.79 1.17 10.45
CA LEU A 280 16.94 0.34 11.30
C LEU A 280 16.36 1.17 12.44
N PRO A 281 15.04 1.16 12.66
CA PRO A 281 14.44 1.86 13.78
C PRO A 281 14.77 1.15 15.11
N ASP A 282 14.87 1.90 16.20
CA ASP A 282 15.19 1.38 17.55
C ASP A 282 14.31 0.20 17.96
N ARG A 283 13.01 0.22 17.59
CA ARG A 283 12.13 -0.91 17.89
C ARG A 283 12.60 -2.21 17.24
N PHE A 284 13.14 -2.13 16.03
CA PHE A 284 13.66 -3.30 15.30
C PHE A 284 14.98 -3.78 15.93
N THR A 285 15.85 -2.86 16.27
CA THR A 285 17.13 -3.18 16.95
C THR A 285 16.89 -3.84 18.31
N ARG A 286 15.94 -3.32 19.11
CA ARG A 286 15.55 -3.97 20.38
C ARG A 286 14.98 -5.37 20.18
N ALA A 287 14.18 -5.58 19.12
CA ALA A 287 13.65 -6.90 18.80
C ALA A 287 14.74 -7.89 18.37
N LEU A 288 15.77 -7.45 17.62
CA LEU A 288 16.95 -8.29 17.33
C LEU A 288 17.63 -8.80 18.59
N VAL A 289 17.80 -7.93 19.59
CA VAL A 289 18.37 -8.34 20.90
C VAL A 289 17.45 -9.33 21.60
N ALA A 290 16.14 -9.06 21.65
CA ALA A 290 15.16 -9.95 22.30
C ALA A 290 15.08 -11.34 21.65
N CYS A 291 15.31 -11.42 20.33
CA CYS A 291 15.34 -12.66 19.56
C CYS A 291 16.73 -13.33 19.49
N ALA A 292 17.75 -12.82 20.22
CA ALA A 292 19.14 -13.30 20.17
C ALA A 292 19.75 -13.29 18.75
N LEU A 293 19.46 -12.20 17.99
CA LEU A 293 19.89 -12.01 16.59
C LEU A 293 20.82 -10.77 16.43
N SER A 294 21.35 -10.22 17.52
CA SER A 294 22.23 -9.05 17.52
C SER A 294 23.67 -9.36 17.08
#